data_6f9c164ed6f989ed5e20701ecf8bc34e
#
_entry.id   6f9c164ed6f989ed5e20701ecf8bc34e
#
_cell.length_a   1.000
_cell.length_b   1.000
_cell.length_c   1.000
_cell.angle_alpha   90.00
_cell.angle_beta   90.00
_cell.angle_gamma   90.00
#
_symmetry.space_group_name_H-M   'P 1'
#
loop_
_entity.id
_entity.type
_entity.pdbx_description
1 polymer ?
#
loop_
_entity_poly.entity_id
_entity_poly.type
_entity_poly.pdbx_seq_one_letter_code
_entity_poly.pdbx_strand_id
1 'polypeptide(L)'
;MENNIIAISVTVCLLVGCDQGNAARSEKAAKELVGKSLSNMIPVQGGEFLMGDFGPLVGEKLPFSINQDDKVLHKVVLSDFSISKYKVTNDDYNKYLQITGVKKPPINILLKDYPSLQKSDYSVGITWQQAKDYCQWLGKESGKKFDLPTEAQWEYAARSRGQYIPFATNNGEFLPGKNIPSQDELSEYTDGAGIPIYPVGKYPPNPLGLYDMGLSGSEWTNDWYASDYYSHSPVNDPQGPVKGTEKVLRGNVGGDRQYALTVFRQSDLPVPKINKDDD
;
A
#
# COMPACT_ATOMS: atom_id res chain seq x y z
N MET A 1 -50.23 -25.99 -61.53
CA MET A 1 -49.78 -24.80 -60.79
C MET A 1 -49.09 -25.32 -59.54
N GLU A 2 -47.76 -25.50 -59.64
CA GLU A 2 -46.93 -26.04 -58.55
C GLU A 2 -46.40 -24.87 -57.74
N ASN A 3 -46.68 -24.86 -56.48
CA ASN A 3 -46.18 -23.87 -55.52
C ASN A 3 -44.79 -24.36 -55.01
N ASN A 4 -43.72 -23.75 -55.49
CA ASN A 4 -42.38 -23.95 -54.96
C ASN A 4 -42.20 -23.12 -53.64
N ILE A 5 -42.12 -23.79 -52.50
CA ILE A 5 -41.75 -23.18 -51.20
C ILE A 5 -40.22 -23.19 -51.11
N ILE A 6 -39.61 -21.98 -51.15
CA ILE A 6 -38.19 -21.80 -50.90
C ILE A 6 -37.98 -21.74 -49.36
N ALA A 7 -37.35 -22.74 -48.79
CA ALA A 7 -36.94 -22.76 -47.40
C ALA A 7 -35.61 -21.96 -47.24
N ILE A 8 -35.65 -20.82 -46.56
CA ILE A 8 -34.47 -20.06 -46.19
C ILE A 8 -33.92 -20.63 -44.88
N SER A 9 -32.77 -21.31 -44.99
CA SER A 9 -32.01 -21.75 -43.82
C SER A 9 -31.27 -20.57 -43.21
N VAL A 10 -31.70 -20.09 -42.05
CA VAL A 10 -30.97 -19.10 -41.29
C VAL A 10 -29.92 -19.82 -40.44
N THR A 11 -28.67 -19.71 -40.87
CA THR A 11 -27.52 -20.18 -40.07
C THR A 11 -27.27 -19.19 -38.95
N VAL A 12 -27.70 -19.50 -37.77
CA VAL A 12 -27.33 -18.76 -36.55
C VAL A 12 -25.91 -19.13 -36.20
N CYS A 13 -24.94 -18.29 -36.60
CA CYS A 13 -23.57 -18.37 -36.11
C CYS A 13 -23.56 -17.98 -34.63
N LEU A 14 -23.40 -18.97 -33.79
CA LEU A 14 -23.24 -18.81 -32.36
C LEU A 14 -21.96 -18.01 -32.05
N LEU A 15 -22.08 -16.77 -31.62
CA LEU A 15 -21.02 -15.94 -31.05
C LEU A 15 -20.61 -16.39 -29.63
N VAL A 16 -20.59 -17.69 -29.38
CA VAL A 16 -20.28 -18.26 -28.04
C VAL A 16 -18.77 -18.43 -27.83
N GLY A 17 -17.95 -18.37 -28.86
CA GLY A 17 -16.52 -18.67 -28.76
C GLY A 17 -15.64 -17.56 -28.15
N CYS A 18 -16.02 -16.28 -28.27
CA CYS A 18 -15.20 -15.16 -27.77
C CYS A 18 -15.33 -14.96 -26.26
N ASP A 19 -16.47 -15.31 -25.65
CA ASP A 19 -16.74 -15.06 -24.24
C ASP A 19 -16.03 -16.09 -23.33
N GLN A 20 -15.98 -17.35 -23.75
CA GLN A 20 -15.27 -18.40 -23.02
C GLN A 20 -13.74 -18.20 -23.00
N GLY A 21 -13.17 -17.71 -24.08
CA GLY A 21 -11.73 -17.39 -24.15
C GLY A 21 -11.34 -16.25 -23.22
N ASN A 22 -12.16 -15.22 -23.13
CA ASN A 22 -11.93 -14.07 -22.26
C ASN A 22 -12.10 -14.44 -20.76
N ALA A 23 -13.11 -15.24 -20.43
CA ALA A 23 -13.33 -15.70 -19.06
C ALA A 23 -12.16 -16.58 -18.56
N ALA A 24 -11.70 -17.53 -19.37
CA ALA A 24 -10.58 -18.40 -19.02
C ALA A 24 -9.26 -17.60 -18.86
N ARG A 25 -9.05 -16.58 -19.69
CA ARG A 25 -7.88 -15.68 -19.61
C ARG A 25 -7.91 -14.83 -18.33
N SER A 26 -9.08 -14.31 -17.99
CA SER A 26 -9.29 -13.53 -16.74
C SER A 26 -9.06 -14.40 -15.50
N GLU A 27 -9.58 -15.62 -15.48
CA GLU A 27 -9.38 -16.57 -14.39
C GLU A 27 -7.90 -16.93 -14.19
N LYS A 28 -7.17 -17.18 -15.30
CA LYS A 28 -5.74 -17.44 -15.25
C LYS A 28 -4.97 -16.24 -14.68
N ALA A 29 -5.26 -15.03 -15.16
CA ALA A 29 -4.63 -13.80 -14.67
C ALA A 29 -4.93 -13.55 -13.17
N ALA A 30 -6.15 -13.85 -12.71
CA ALA A 30 -6.51 -13.77 -11.29
C ALA A 30 -5.67 -14.75 -10.45
N LYS A 31 -5.56 -16.01 -10.88
CA LYS A 31 -4.73 -17.01 -10.18
C LYS A 31 -3.25 -16.61 -10.11
N GLU A 32 -2.71 -16.04 -11.18
CA GLU A 32 -1.32 -15.56 -11.23
C GLU A 32 -1.10 -14.39 -10.27
N LEU A 33 -1.99 -13.38 -10.25
CA LEU A 33 -1.89 -12.23 -9.36
C LEU A 33 -2.05 -12.62 -7.89
N VAL A 34 -3.03 -13.47 -7.58
CA VAL A 34 -3.23 -14.02 -6.23
C VAL A 34 -2.03 -14.85 -5.80
N GLY A 35 -1.51 -15.73 -6.64
CA GLY A 35 -0.32 -16.53 -6.37
C GLY A 35 0.91 -15.67 -6.07
N LYS A 36 1.14 -14.61 -6.86
CA LYS A 36 2.19 -13.61 -6.61
C LYS A 36 1.99 -12.92 -5.26
N SER A 37 0.78 -12.47 -4.97
CA SER A 37 0.46 -11.79 -3.71
C SER A 37 0.70 -12.71 -2.50
N LEU A 38 0.28 -13.97 -2.56
CA LEU A 38 0.52 -14.95 -1.50
C LEU A 38 2.01 -15.26 -1.31
N SER A 39 2.78 -15.39 -2.39
CA SER A 39 4.23 -15.65 -2.33
C SER A 39 5.03 -14.46 -1.76
N ASN A 40 4.46 -13.27 -1.79
CA ASN A 40 5.05 -12.06 -1.24
C ASN A 40 4.72 -11.85 0.24
N MET A 41 3.87 -12.67 0.85
CA MET A 41 3.54 -12.51 2.27
C MET A 41 4.67 -13.02 3.15
N ILE A 42 5.17 -12.15 4.03
CA ILE A 42 6.15 -12.46 5.07
C ILE A 42 5.39 -12.73 6.37
N PRO A 43 5.54 -13.91 6.98
CA PRO A 43 5.01 -14.17 8.31
C PRO A 43 5.81 -13.37 9.35
N VAL A 44 5.10 -12.65 10.20
CA VAL A 44 5.66 -11.87 11.31
C VAL A 44 5.13 -12.45 12.60
N GLN A 45 6.04 -13.01 13.40
CA GLN A 45 5.70 -13.44 14.75
C GLN A 45 5.33 -12.23 15.58
N GLY A 46 4.17 -12.25 16.20
CA GLY A 46 3.69 -11.24 17.10
C GLY A 46 4.57 -11.07 18.35
N GLY A 47 4.21 -10.16 19.20
CA GLY A 47 4.93 -9.87 20.43
C GLY A 47 4.63 -8.50 20.97
N GLU A 48 5.33 -8.14 22.03
CA GLU A 48 5.18 -6.87 22.74
C GLU A 48 6.17 -5.83 22.25
N PHE A 49 5.74 -4.58 22.11
CA PHE A 49 6.61 -3.44 21.87
C PHE A 49 6.03 -2.14 22.44
N LEU A 50 6.87 -1.11 22.54
CA LEU A 50 6.44 0.25 22.82
C LEU A 50 6.22 0.98 21.50
N MET A 51 4.96 1.27 21.17
CA MET A 51 4.55 2.03 19.99
C MET A 51 4.63 3.52 20.27
N GLY A 52 5.05 4.30 19.27
CA GLY A 52 5.20 5.75 19.36
C GLY A 52 6.65 6.21 19.31
N ASP A 53 6.89 7.51 19.52
CA ASP A 53 8.22 8.13 19.44
C ASP A 53 9.14 7.70 20.59
N PHE A 54 9.96 6.70 20.31
CA PHE A 54 10.93 6.14 21.27
C PHE A 54 12.25 6.93 21.35
N GLY A 55 12.39 8.04 20.63
CA GLY A 55 13.59 8.89 20.70
C GLY A 55 14.07 9.20 22.11
N PRO A 56 13.18 9.54 23.07
CA PRO A 56 13.56 9.77 24.46
C PRO A 56 14.20 8.58 25.19
N LEU A 57 14.08 7.36 24.64
CA LEU A 57 14.65 6.15 25.25
C LEU A 57 16.05 5.81 24.72
N VAL A 58 16.47 6.42 23.61
CA VAL A 58 17.72 6.06 22.92
C VAL A 58 18.57 7.29 22.58
N GLY A 59 19.84 7.06 22.27
CA GLY A 59 20.77 8.09 21.81
C GLY A 59 20.78 9.35 22.67
N GLU A 60 20.51 10.50 22.06
CA GLU A 60 20.50 11.81 22.72
C GLU A 60 19.28 12.04 23.64
N LYS A 61 18.38 11.08 23.73
CA LYS A 61 17.12 11.13 24.52
C LYS A 61 16.19 12.27 24.13
N LEU A 62 16.23 12.64 22.85
CA LEU A 62 15.33 13.64 22.25
C LEU A 62 14.28 12.95 21.37
N PRO A 63 13.07 13.51 21.26
CA PRO A 63 12.09 13.04 20.30
C PRO A 63 12.64 13.04 18.87
N PHE A 64 12.31 11.99 18.09
CA PHE A 64 12.65 11.94 16.67
C PHE A 64 11.68 12.73 15.80
N SER A 65 10.38 12.60 16.10
CA SER A 65 9.32 13.24 15.33
C SER A 65 9.04 14.66 15.84
N ILE A 66 8.58 15.53 14.94
CA ILE A 66 8.07 16.87 15.30
C ILE A 66 6.58 16.83 15.69
N ASN A 67 5.88 15.75 15.33
CA ASN A 67 4.47 15.59 15.64
C ASN A 67 4.23 15.51 17.16
N GLN A 68 2.99 15.75 17.57
CA GLN A 68 2.60 15.63 18.98
C GLN A 68 1.73 14.39 19.25
N ASP A 69 1.14 13.83 18.23
CA ASP A 69 0.22 12.69 18.26
C ASP A 69 0.93 11.32 18.31
N ASP A 70 2.25 11.31 18.16
CA ASP A 70 3.11 10.11 18.27
C ASP A 70 3.95 10.07 19.54
N LYS A 71 3.85 11.09 20.42
CA LYS A 71 4.71 11.23 21.63
C LYS A 71 4.35 10.28 22.77
N VAL A 72 3.10 9.83 22.83
CA VAL A 72 2.66 8.94 23.91
C VAL A 72 3.12 7.52 23.63
N LEU A 73 4.28 7.16 24.20
CA LEU A 73 4.72 5.76 24.20
C LEU A 73 3.74 4.90 24.96
N HIS A 74 3.25 3.86 24.32
CA HIS A 74 2.32 2.92 24.93
C HIS A 74 2.64 1.49 24.55
N LYS A 75 2.31 0.59 25.46
CA LYS A 75 2.51 -0.84 25.26
C LYS A 75 1.50 -1.39 24.27
N VAL A 76 1.99 -2.12 23.28
CA VAL A 76 1.16 -2.88 22.33
C VAL A 76 1.64 -4.33 22.31
N VAL A 77 0.70 -5.26 22.25
CA VAL A 77 0.92 -6.70 22.06
C VAL A 77 0.18 -7.12 20.81
N LEU A 78 0.89 -7.65 19.83
CA LEU A 78 0.32 -8.13 18.57
C LEU A 78 0.30 -9.65 18.53
N SER A 79 -0.78 -10.20 18.01
CA SER A 79 -0.86 -11.58 17.53
C SER A 79 0.01 -11.77 16.27
N ASP A 80 0.30 -13.02 15.90
CA ASP A 80 0.99 -13.34 14.66
C ASP A 80 0.18 -12.86 13.45
N PHE A 81 0.87 -12.29 12.46
CA PHE A 81 0.25 -11.81 11.23
C PHE A 81 1.19 -12.03 10.03
N SER A 82 0.69 -11.76 8.84
CA SER A 82 1.54 -11.71 7.65
C SER A 82 1.38 -10.36 6.97
N ILE A 83 2.47 -9.84 6.40
CA ILE A 83 2.48 -8.56 5.68
C ILE A 83 3.18 -8.75 4.32
N SER A 84 2.73 -8.04 3.29
CA SER A 84 3.39 -8.08 2.00
C SER A 84 4.79 -7.48 2.07
N LYS A 85 5.78 -8.18 1.51
CA LYS A 85 7.16 -7.68 1.45
C LYS A 85 7.34 -6.48 0.53
N TYR A 86 6.42 -6.29 -0.41
CA TYR A 86 6.44 -5.20 -1.38
C TYR A 86 5.16 -4.39 -1.34
N LYS A 87 5.25 -3.12 -1.67
CA LYS A 87 4.08 -2.31 -2.01
C LYS A 87 3.40 -2.87 -3.27
N VAL A 88 2.08 -2.66 -3.38
CA VAL A 88 1.33 -3.00 -4.61
C VAL A 88 1.82 -2.09 -5.73
N THR A 89 2.21 -2.69 -6.86
CA THR A 89 2.71 -1.94 -8.02
C THR A 89 1.59 -1.49 -8.95
N ASN A 90 1.88 -0.51 -9.81
CA ASN A 90 0.98 -0.12 -10.89
C ASN A 90 0.60 -1.31 -11.79
N ASP A 91 1.54 -2.23 -12.07
CA ASP A 91 1.28 -3.44 -12.85
C ASP A 91 0.25 -4.36 -12.15
N ASP A 92 0.44 -4.63 -10.86
CA ASP A 92 -0.48 -5.47 -10.08
C ASP A 92 -1.89 -4.87 -10.01
N TYR A 93 -1.98 -3.57 -9.75
CA TYR A 93 -3.28 -2.91 -9.66
C TYR A 93 -3.96 -2.79 -11.03
N ASN A 94 -3.24 -2.52 -12.11
CA ASN A 94 -3.80 -2.52 -13.45
C ASN A 94 -4.31 -3.92 -13.87
N LYS A 95 -3.62 -5.00 -13.50
CA LYS A 95 -4.12 -6.38 -13.69
C LYS A 95 -5.43 -6.62 -12.93
N TYR A 96 -5.49 -6.17 -11.68
CA TYR A 96 -6.73 -6.25 -10.89
C TYR A 96 -7.90 -5.52 -11.60
N LEU A 97 -7.67 -4.29 -12.10
CA LEU A 97 -8.70 -3.55 -12.83
C LEU A 97 -9.16 -4.28 -14.09
N GLN A 98 -8.22 -4.87 -14.85
CA GLN A 98 -8.53 -5.66 -16.04
C GLN A 98 -9.33 -6.93 -15.73
N ILE A 99 -8.98 -7.63 -14.65
CA ILE A 99 -9.65 -8.85 -14.21
C ILE A 99 -11.07 -8.57 -13.76
N THR A 100 -11.26 -7.51 -12.99
CA THR A 100 -12.54 -7.20 -12.34
C THR A 100 -13.47 -6.32 -13.16
N GLY A 101 -12.94 -5.64 -14.18
CA GLY A 101 -13.69 -4.64 -14.94
C GLY A 101 -13.98 -3.34 -14.17
N VAL A 102 -13.39 -3.16 -12.99
CA VAL A 102 -13.48 -1.91 -12.22
C VAL A 102 -12.84 -0.79 -13.03
N LYS A 103 -13.53 0.34 -13.13
CA LYS A 103 -13.02 1.50 -13.88
C LYS A 103 -11.76 2.04 -13.20
N LYS A 104 -10.75 2.34 -14.03
CA LYS A 104 -9.55 3.05 -13.55
C LYS A 104 -9.97 4.39 -12.92
N PRO A 105 -9.46 4.73 -11.74
CA PRO A 105 -9.72 6.03 -11.13
C PRO A 105 -9.19 7.16 -12.04
N PRO A 106 -9.77 8.37 -11.97
CA PRO A 106 -9.24 9.51 -12.69
C PRO A 106 -7.78 9.76 -12.26
N ILE A 107 -6.97 10.12 -13.23
CA ILE A 107 -5.55 10.45 -13.01
C ILE A 107 -5.52 11.81 -12.28
N ASN A 108 -4.89 11.87 -11.11
CA ASN A 108 -4.68 13.13 -10.41
C ASN A 108 -3.67 14.03 -11.17
N ILE A 109 -3.66 15.32 -10.83
CA ILE A 109 -2.82 16.32 -11.51
C ILE A 109 -1.32 15.94 -11.47
N LEU A 110 -0.84 15.42 -10.34
CA LEU A 110 0.55 14.99 -10.18
C LEU A 110 0.94 13.91 -11.18
N LEU A 111 0.07 12.94 -11.44
CA LEU A 111 0.33 11.86 -12.40
C LEU A 111 0.18 12.33 -13.86
N LYS A 112 -0.54 13.45 -14.10
CA LYS A 112 -0.58 14.08 -15.44
C LYS A 112 0.74 14.79 -15.73
N ASP A 113 1.26 15.52 -14.73
CA ASP A 113 2.51 16.31 -14.86
C ASP A 113 3.75 15.42 -14.88
N TYR A 114 3.72 14.29 -14.15
CA TYR A 114 4.82 13.33 -14.05
C TYR A 114 4.38 11.91 -14.43
N PRO A 115 4.26 11.60 -15.75
CA PRO A 115 3.80 10.29 -16.21
C PRO A 115 4.71 9.13 -15.79
N SER A 116 5.99 9.39 -15.50
CA SER A 116 6.95 8.42 -14.99
C SER A 116 6.50 7.74 -13.69
N LEU A 117 5.72 8.42 -12.88
CA LEU A 117 5.15 7.86 -11.64
C LEU A 117 4.16 6.70 -11.90
N GLN A 118 3.73 6.52 -13.15
CA GLN A 118 2.85 5.42 -13.57
C GLN A 118 3.61 4.22 -14.16
N LYS A 119 4.95 4.18 -14.08
CA LYS A 119 5.74 3.00 -14.51
C LYS A 119 5.25 1.75 -13.79
N SER A 120 5.32 0.61 -14.47
CA SER A 120 4.71 -0.66 -14.05
C SER A 120 5.20 -1.17 -12.70
N ASP A 121 6.47 -0.93 -12.39
CA ASP A 121 7.19 -1.37 -11.19
C ASP A 121 7.21 -0.35 -10.05
N TYR A 122 6.50 0.78 -10.20
CA TYR A 122 6.33 1.78 -9.14
C TYR A 122 5.11 1.46 -8.28
N SER A 123 5.13 1.91 -7.02
CA SER A 123 3.98 1.79 -6.11
C SER A 123 2.76 2.53 -6.67
N VAL A 124 1.59 1.90 -6.59
CA VAL A 124 0.36 2.51 -7.07
C VAL A 124 -0.17 3.58 -6.12
N GLY A 125 -0.52 4.75 -6.67
CA GLY A 125 -1.18 5.82 -5.91
C GLY A 125 -2.71 5.68 -6.02
N ILE A 126 -3.36 5.25 -4.94
CA ILE A 126 -4.80 5.01 -4.87
C ILE A 126 -5.40 5.49 -3.55
N THR A 127 -6.72 5.66 -3.51
CA THR A 127 -7.45 6.02 -2.28
C THR A 127 -7.47 4.85 -1.29
N TRP A 128 -7.77 5.16 -0.03
CA TRP A 128 -7.95 4.13 1.01
C TRP A 128 -9.02 3.10 0.61
N GLN A 129 -10.16 3.57 0.08
CA GLN A 129 -11.24 2.67 -0.32
C GLN A 129 -10.80 1.72 -1.43
N GLN A 130 -10.07 2.22 -2.44
CA GLN A 130 -9.55 1.40 -3.52
C GLN A 130 -8.52 0.36 -3.04
N ALA A 131 -7.67 0.73 -2.09
CA ALA A 131 -6.73 -0.20 -1.47
C ALA A 131 -7.47 -1.29 -0.68
N LYS A 132 -8.52 -0.91 0.05
CA LYS A 132 -9.40 -1.83 0.79
C LYS A 132 -10.11 -2.81 -0.15
N ASP A 133 -10.67 -2.31 -1.26
CA ASP A 133 -11.38 -3.12 -2.26
C ASP A 133 -10.42 -4.14 -2.91
N TYR A 134 -9.19 -3.74 -3.21
CA TYR A 134 -8.14 -4.64 -3.71
C TYR A 134 -7.82 -5.77 -2.72
N CYS A 135 -7.63 -5.44 -1.43
CA CYS A 135 -7.40 -6.44 -0.39
C CYS A 135 -8.60 -7.39 -0.25
N GLN A 136 -9.83 -6.88 -0.28
CA GLN A 136 -11.04 -7.71 -0.20
C GLN A 136 -11.17 -8.64 -1.40
N TRP A 137 -10.83 -8.17 -2.60
CA TRP A 137 -10.78 -9.01 -3.80
C TRP A 137 -9.74 -10.13 -3.65
N LEU A 138 -8.51 -9.83 -3.22
CA LEU A 138 -7.49 -10.85 -2.95
C LEU A 138 -7.99 -11.88 -1.93
N GLY A 139 -8.66 -11.42 -0.88
CA GLY A 139 -9.26 -12.29 0.14
C GLY A 139 -10.29 -13.25 -0.44
N LYS A 140 -11.19 -12.75 -1.29
CA LYS A 140 -12.21 -13.53 -1.97
C LYS A 140 -11.60 -14.60 -2.89
N GLU A 141 -10.66 -14.18 -3.75
CA GLU A 141 -10.05 -15.07 -4.75
C GLU A 141 -9.12 -16.13 -4.12
N SER A 142 -8.44 -15.79 -3.02
CA SER A 142 -7.50 -16.70 -2.34
C SER A 142 -8.15 -17.60 -1.29
N GLY A 143 -9.35 -17.26 -0.82
CA GLY A 143 -9.97 -17.88 0.36
C GLY A 143 -9.21 -17.58 1.67
N LYS A 144 -8.35 -16.57 1.70
CA LYS A 144 -7.58 -16.13 2.86
C LYS A 144 -8.11 -14.78 3.35
N LYS A 145 -7.81 -14.42 4.61
CA LYS A 145 -8.12 -13.09 5.11
C LYS A 145 -7.04 -12.11 4.65
N PHE A 146 -7.38 -11.23 3.72
CA PHE A 146 -6.55 -10.10 3.32
C PHE A 146 -7.21 -8.80 3.77
N ASP A 147 -6.39 -7.89 4.29
CA ASP A 147 -6.80 -6.55 4.67
C ASP A 147 -5.62 -5.57 4.62
N LEU A 148 -5.86 -4.28 4.79
CA LEU A 148 -4.82 -3.33 5.11
C LEU A 148 -4.25 -3.65 6.50
N PRO A 149 -2.94 -3.44 6.74
CA PRO A 149 -2.38 -3.60 8.07
C PRO A 149 -3.02 -2.60 9.04
N THR A 150 -3.09 -2.93 10.32
CA THR A 150 -3.32 -1.89 11.32
C THR A 150 -2.09 -1.00 11.47
N GLU A 151 -2.26 0.21 11.99
CA GLU A 151 -1.14 1.11 12.24
C GLU A 151 -0.07 0.45 13.13
N ALA A 152 -0.49 -0.27 14.15
CA ALA A 152 0.40 -1.00 15.04
C ALA A 152 1.16 -2.15 14.34
N GLN A 153 0.50 -2.90 13.47
CA GLN A 153 1.16 -3.92 12.66
C GLN A 153 2.20 -3.31 11.72
N TRP A 154 1.87 -2.18 11.08
CA TRP A 154 2.78 -1.47 10.21
C TRP A 154 4.04 -1.01 10.97
N GLU A 155 3.88 -0.31 12.12
CA GLU A 155 5.01 0.19 12.89
C GLU A 155 5.87 -0.95 13.45
N TYR A 156 5.25 -2.00 13.97
CA TYR A 156 5.93 -3.20 14.47
C TYR A 156 6.81 -3.84 13.37
N ALA A 157 6.26 -4.00 12.18
CA ALA A 157 6.97 -4.58 11.04
C ALA A 157 8.07 -3.65 10.51
N ALA A 158 7.81 -2.35 10.38
CA ALA A 158 8.80 -1.35 9.97
C ALA A 158 10.01 -1.32 10.91
N ARG A 159 9.77 -1.50 12.20
CA ARG A 159 10.78 -1.58 13.28
C ARG A 159 11.29 -3.00 13.52
N SER A 160 11.17 -3.89 12.55
CA SER A 160 11.68 -5.27 12.61
C SER A 160 11.28 -5.98 13.92
N ARG A 161 9.98 -6.07 14.19
CA ARG A 161 9.35 -6.56 15.42
C ARG A 161 9.53 -5.61 16.60
N GLY A 162 9.28 -4.31 16.37
CA GLY A 162 9.18 -3.30 17.43
C GLY A 162 10.50 -2.89 18.07
N GLN A 163 11.64 -3.15 17.42
CA GLN A 163 12.94 -2.66 17.88
C GLN A 163 13.03 -1.13 17.82
N TYR A 164 13.99 -0.55 18.50
CA TYR A 164 14.24 0.90 18.48
C TYR A 164 15.00 1.31 17.22
N ILE A 165 14.37 1.14 16.06
CA ILE A 165 14.92 1.41 14.73
C ILE A 165 14.19 2.61 14.13
N PRO A 166 14.88 3.77 13.93
CA PRO A 166 14.23 4.99 13.42
C PRO A 166 13.85 4.92 11.94
N PHE A 167 14.58 4.16 11.12
CA PHE A 167 14.30 4.02 9.68
C PHE A 167 14.16 2.55 9.29
N ALA A 168 13.14 2.22 8.50
CA ALA A 168 12.84 0.85 8.06
C ALA A 168 13.77 0.39 6.92
N THR A 169 15.08 0.56 7.12
CA THR A 169 16.15 0.15 6.21
C THR A 169 16.88 -1.10 6.73
N ASN A 170 17.81 -1.61 5.96
CA ASN A 170 18.55 -2.82 6.31
C ASN A 170 19.40 -2.72 7.58
N ASN A 171 19.77 -1.51 8.00
CA ASN A 171 20.60 -1.24 9.17
C ASN A 171 20.00 -0.19 10.13
N GLY A 172 18.80 0.30 9.85
CA GLY A 172 18.13 1.32 10.66
C GLY A 172 18.62 2.76 10.45
N GLU A 173 19.52 2.99 9.51
CA GLU A 173 20.09 4.30 9.17
C GLU A 173 19.47 4.84 7.88
N PHE A 174 19.54 6.15 7.69
CA PHE A 174 19.10 6.86 6.48
C PHE A 174 20.33 7.24 5.66
N LEU A 175 20.72 6.42 4.68
CA LEU A 175 21.95 6.56 3.90
C LEU A 175 21.64 6.72 2.41
N PRO A 176 21.51 8.00 1.91
CA PRO A 176 21.28 8.27 0.49
C PRO A 176 22.32 7.65 -0.43
N GLY A 177 21.85 7.04 -1.53
CA GLY A 177 22.67 6.33 -2.51
C GLY A 177 23.16 4.94 -2.05
N LYS A 178 22.74 4.48 -0.85
CA LYS A 178 23.10 3.15 -0.32
C LYS A 178 21.88 2.29 0.01
N ASN A 179 21.06 2.73 0.94
CA ASN A 179 19.86 2.00 1.36
C ASN A 179 18.55 2.78 1.11
N ILE A 180 18.67 3.98 0.58
CA ILE A 180 17.61 4.83 0.05
C ILE A 180 18.16 5.58 -1.16
N PRO A 181 17.31 6.10 -2.05
CA PRO A 181 17.78 6.91 -3.18
C PRO A 181 18.48 8.19 -2.71
N SER A 182 19.50 8.60 -3.46
CA SER A 182 20.02 9.96 -3.41
C SER A 182 19.06 10.95 -4.09
N GLN A 183 19.28 12.24 -3.92
CA GLN A 183 18.47 13.27 -4.58
C GLN A 183 18.60 13.22 -6.11
N ASP A 184 19.80 12.91 -6.62
CA ASP A 184 20.03 12.76 -8.05
C ASP A 184 19.27 11.55 -8.61
N GLU A 185 19.31 10.41 -7.91
CA GLU A 185 18.54 9.22 -8.27
C GLU A 185 17.02 9.47 -8.23
N LEU A 186 16.51 10.19 -7.24
CA LEU A 186 15.10 10.58 -7.19
C LEU A 186 14.70 11.44 -8.39
N SER A 187 15.56 12.40 -8.77
CA SER A 187 15.35 13.23 -9.95
C SER A 187 15.29 12.39 -11.22
N GLU A 188 16.19 11.41 -11.38
CA GLU A 188 16.22 10.49 -12.51
C GLU A 188 14.97 9.58 -12.55
N TYR A 189 14.55 9.02 -11.42
CA TYR A 189 13.39 8.13 -11.34
C TYR A 189 12.08 8.84 -11.67
N THR A 190 11.98 10.13 -11.39
CA THR A 190 10.74 10.90 -11.46
C THR A 190 10.76 12.04 -12.49
N ASP A 191 11.66 11.95 -13.50
CA ASP A 191 11.80 12.93 -14.59
C ASP A 191 11.92 14.36 -14.07
N GLY A 192 12.72 14.56 -12.99
CA GLY A 192 12.98 15.86 -12.39
C GLY A 192 11.99 16.30 -11.29
N ALA A 193 10.93 15.51 -11.01
CA ALA A 193 9.99 15.86 -9.95
C ALA A 193 10.62 15.84 -8.54
N GLY A 194 11.69 15.06 -8.33
CA GLY A 194 12.36 14.92 -7.03
C GLY A 194 11.50 14.32 -5.92
N ILE A 195 10.39 13.68 -6.28
CA ILE A 195 9.45 13.05 -5.34
C ILE A 195 10.05 11.72 -4.88
N PRO A 196 9.89 11.30 -3.60
CA PRO A 196 10.49 10.08 -3.08
C PRO A 196 9.71 8.83 -3.54
N ILE A 197 9.54 8.67 -4.86
CA ILE A 197 8.91 7.52 -5.51
C ILE A 197 9.91 6.92 -6.51
N TYR A 198 10.10 5.60 -6.43
CA TYR A 198 11.09 4.85 -7.20
C TYR A 198 10.63 3.39 -7.38
N PRO A 199 11.31 2.59 -8.23
CA PRO A 199 10.95 1.19 -8.44
C PRO A 199 10.90 0.40 -7.14
N VAL A 200 9.79 -0.31 -6.92
CA VAL A 200 9.57 -1.14 -5.72
C VAL A 200 10.64 -2.21 -5.57
N GLY A 201 11.22 -2.33 -4.38
CA GLY A 201 12.26 -3.30 -4.09
C GLY A 201 13.66 -2.93 -4.60
N LYS A 202 13.87 -1.67 -4.99
CA LYS A 202 15.16 -1.20 -5.54
C LYS A 202 16.29 -1.20 -4.51
N TYR A 203 15.98 -0.87 -3.26
CA TYR A 203 16.94 -0.77 -2.16
C TYR A 203 16.81 -1.97 -1.21
N PRO A 204 17.86 -2.25 -0.38
CA PRO A 204 17.83 -3.38 0.52
C PRO A 204 16.66 -3.34 1.50
N PRO A 205 16.03 -4.50 1.80
CA PRO A 205 14.91 -4.57 2.75
C PRO A 205 15.37 -4.37 4.20
N ASN A 206 14.41 -4.15 5.09
CA ASN A 206 14.67 -4.21 6.52
C ASN A 206 15.00 -5.67 6.96
N PRO A 207 15.44 -5.90 8.21
CA PRO A 207 15.79 -7.26 8.69
C PRO A 207 14.66 -8.30 8.62
N LEU A 208 13.41 -7.91 8.49
CA LEU A 208 12.28 -8.83 8.24
C LEU A 208 12.11 -9.19 6.76
N GLY A 209 12.87 -8.57 5.85
CA GLY A 209 12.70 -8.77 4.40
C GLY A 209 11.61 -7.90 3.78
N LEU A 210 11.19 -6.82 4.44
CA LEU A 210 10.20 -5.86 3.95
C LEU A 210 10.89 -4.69 3.26
N TYR A 211 10.43 -4.37 2.06
CA TYR A 211 11.00 -3.34 1.20
C TYR A 211 10.21 -2.03 1.29
N ASP A 212 10.90 -0.91 1.13
CA ASP A 212 10.34 0.42 0.92
C ASP A 212 9.41 0.93 2.04
N MET A 213 9.37 0.27 3.20
CA MET A 213 8.61 0.75 4.34
C MET A 213 9.16 2.10 4.82
N GLY A 214 8.30 3.08 4.94
CA GLY A 214 8.72 4.45 5.27
C GLY A 214 9.23 5.28 4.08
N LEU A 215 9.29 4.71 2.87
CA LEU A 215 9.77 5.37 1.65
C LEU A 215 8.91 4.98 0.43
N SER A 216 9.16 5.63 -0.73
CA SER A 216 8.43 5.36 -1.99
C SER A 216 6.91 5.53 -1.88
N GLY A 217 6.49 6.65 -1.30
CA GLY A 217 5.09 6.99 -1.04
C GLY A 217 4.57 6.49 0.30
N SER A 218 3.50 7.10 0.79
CA SER A 218 2.82 6.68 2.03
C SER A 218 2.00 5.42 1.82
N GLU A 219 1.75 4.71 2.91
CA GLU A 219 0.96 3.49 2.96
C GLU A 219 -0.28 3.67 3.82
N TRP A 220 -1.43 3.29 3.28
CA TRP A 220 -2.68 3.26 4.01
C TRP A 220 -2.68 2.17 5.08
N THR A 221 -3.15 2.52 6.27
CA THR A 221 -3.50 1.53 7.29
C THR A 221 -5.03 1.41 7.42
N ASN A 222 -5.49 0.41 8.16
CA ASN A 222 -6.92 0.18 8.35
C ASN A 222 -7.55 1.16 9.33
N ASP A 223 -6.73 1.79 10.16
CA ASP A 223 -7.13 2.59 11.32
C ASP A 223 -7.75 3.93 10.91
N TRP A 224 -8.82 4.34 11.61
CA TRP A 224 -9.21 5.72 11.64
C TRP A 224 -8.20 6.53 12.44
N TYR A 225 -7.96 7.76 12.02
CA TYR A 225 -7.07 8.66 12.73
C TYR A 225 -7.79 9.39 13.88
N ALA A 226 -7.11 9.48 15.02
CA ALA A 226 -7.37 10.44 16.09
C ALA A 226 -6.04 10.84 16.74
N SER A 227 -5.84 12.12 16.98
CA SER A 227 -4.58 12.67 17.51
C SER A 227 -4.28 12.22 18.95
N ASP A 228 -5.30 11.87 19.71
CA ASP A 228 -5.21 11.43 21.11
C ASP A 228 -5.26 9.90 21.30
N TYR A 229 -5.35 9.13 20.19
CA TYR A 229 -5.58 7.68 20.27
C TYR A 229 -4.51 6.94 21.08
N TYR A 230 -3.25 7.32 20.99
CA TYR A 230 -2.15 6.64 21.67
C TYR A 230 -2.28 6.73 23.21
N SER A 231 -2.98 7.73 23.76
CA SER A 231 -3.20 7.89 25.19
C SER A 231 -4.20 6.89 25.78
N HIS A 232 -5.01 6.24 24.94
CA HIS A 232 -6.06 5.30 25.37
C HIS A 232 -6.18 4.07 24.47
N SER A 233 -5.17 3.81 23.64
CA SER A 233 -5.10 2.63 22.77
C SER A 233 -5.20 1.33 23.57
N PRO A 234 -5.99 0.34 23.14
CA PRO A 234 -5.95 -0.99 23.72
C PRO A 234 -4.56 -1.60 23.61
N VAL A 235 -4.18 -2.40 24.62
CA VAL A 235 -2.86 -3.08 24.61
C VAL A 235 -2.80 -4.18 23.54
N ASN A 236 -3.87 -4.95 23.38
CA ASN A 236 -3.87 -6.13 22.51
C ASN A 236 -4.49 -5.81 21.15
N ASP A 237 -3.73 -6.06 20.07
CA ASP A 237 -4.15 -5.94 18.67
C ASP A 237 -4.97 -4.67 18.38
N PRO A 238 -4.48 -3.45 18.69
CA PRO A 238 -5.24 -2.22 18.49
C PRO A 238 -5.61 -2.04 17.01
N GLN A 239 -6.83 -1.55 16.77
CA GLN A 239 -7.44 -1.39 15.44
C GLN A 239 -7.76 0.07 15.10
N GLY A 240 -7.24 1.02 15.88
CA GLY A 240 -7.63 2.43 15.78
C GLY A 240 -9.01 2.72 16.38
N PRO A 241 -9.45 3.97 16.34
CA PRO A 241 -10.80 4.37 16.73
C PRO A 241 -11.88 3.66 15.88
N VAL A 242 -13.06 3.42 16.46
CA VAL A 242 -14.19 2.77 15.76
C VAL A 242 -14.67 3.60 14.56
N LYS A 243 -14.51 4.93 14.62
CA LYS A 243 -14.93 5.88 13.60
C LYS A 243 -13.98 7.08 13.57
N GLY A 244 -13.94 7.75 12.43
CA GLY A 244 -13.16 8.98 12.21
C GLY A 244 -13.54 9.62 10.89
N THR A 245 -12.86 10.69 10.52
CA THR A 245 -12.99 11.38 9.23
C THR A 245 -11.82 11.07 8.30
N GLU A 246 -10.66 10.77 8.86
CA GLU A 246 -9.42 10.50 8.15
C GLU A 246 -8.89 9.13 8.51
N LYS A 247 -8.11 8.55 7.60
CA LYS A 247 -7.40 7.29 7.79
C LYS A 247 -5.93 7.54 8.06
N VAL A 248 -5.33 6.69 8.88
CA VAL A 248 -3.89 6.79 9.15
C VAL A 248 -3.08 6.39 7.92
N LEU A 249 -2.09 7.21 7.62
CA LEU A 249 -1.04 6.97 6.65
C LEU A 249 0.31 6.83 7.36
N ARG A 250 1.13 5.94 6.86
CA ARG A 250 2.49 5.73 7.35
C ARG A 250 3.47 5.80 6.17
N GLY A 251 4.73 6.18 6.47
CA GLY A 251 5.75 6.34 5.45
C GLY A 251 5.74 7.72 4.80
N ASN A 252 6.63 7.92 3.81
CA ASN A 252 7.02 9.23 3.31
C ASN A 252 6.46 9.55 1.93
N VAL A 253 5.85 10.71 1.79
CA VAL A 253 5.53 11.34 0.49
C VAL A 253 6.36 12.60 0.20
N GLY A 254 7.11 13.13 1.17
CA GLY A 254 7.72 14.48 1.08
C GLY A 254 9.24 14.52 0.83
N GLY A 255 9.92 13.38 0.73
CA GLY A 255 11.38 13.32 0.49
C GLY A 255 12.27 13.71 1.68
N ASP A 256 11.74 14.37 2.70
CA ASP A 256 12.49 14.75 3.88
C ASP A 256 12.66 13.55 4.84
N ARG A 257 13.86 13.43 5.42
CA ARG A 257 14.24 12.38 6.38
C ARG A 257 13.25 12.23 7.52
N GLN A 258 12.69 13.30 8.05
CA GLN A 258 11.75 13.25 9.18
C GLN A 258 10.47 12.47 8.86
N TYR A 259 10.00 12.51 7.62
CA TYR A 259 8.81 11.77 7.19
C TYR A 259 9.07 10.27 6.96
N ALA A 260 10.34 9.87 6.82
CA ALA A 260 10.75 8.48 6.69
C ALA A 260 10.89 7.74 8.03
N LEU A 261 10.69 8.44 9.15
CA LEU A 261 10.76 7.84 10.48
C LEU A 261 9.67 6.78 10.66
N THR A 262 10.03 5.66 11.25
CA THR A 262 9.11 4.55 11.56
C THR A 262 8.01 4.94 12.53
N VAL A 263 8.20 6.01 13.29
CA VAL A 263 7.26 6.56 14.28
C VAL A 263 6.36 7.64 13.72
N PHE A 264 6.70 8.23 12.57
CA PHE A 264 5.97 9.37 12.01
C PHE A 264 4.58 8.96 11.52
N ARG A 265 3.55 9.69 11.97
CA ARG A 265 2.14 9.50 11.63
C ARG A 265 1.65 10.60 10.71
N GLN A 266 0.77 10.23 9.80
CA GLN A 266 0.02 11.15 8.93
C GLN A 266 -1.42 10.67 8.83
N SER A 267 -2.29 11.52 8.31
CA SER A 267 -3.67 11.14 8.01
C SER A 267 -4.16 11.83 6.75
N ASP A 268 -5.13 11.23 6.08
CA ASP A 268 -5.84 11.83 4.95
C ASP A 268 -7.26 11.26 4.84
N LEU A 269 -8.09 11.93 4.05
CA LEU A 269 -9.44 11.48 3.74
C LEU A 269 -9.39 10.13 3.00
N PRO A 270 -10.25 9.16 3.36
CA PRO A 270 -10.30 7.84 2.70
C PRO A 270 -10.65 7.93 1.21
N VAL A 271 -11.33 8.98 0.82
CA VAL A 271 -11.62 9.39 -0.57
C VAL A 271 -11.36 10.88 -0.65
N PRO A 272 -10.39 11.34 -1.45
CA PRO A 272 -10.11 12.76 -1.63
C PRO A 272 -11.36 13.50 -2.11
N LYS A 273 -11.55 14.72 -1.61
CA LYS A 273 -12.54 15.64 -2.18
C LYS A 273 -12.01 16.06 -3.55
N ILE A 274 -12.67 15.63 -4.61
CA ILE A 274 -12.45 16.18 -5.95
C ILE A 274 -13.02 17.60 -5.91
N ASN A 275 -12.16 18.62 -6.00
CA ASN A 275 -12.64 19.97 -6.22
C ASN A 275 -13.35 19.99 -7.56
N LYS A 276 -14.63 20.43 -7.57
CA LYS A 276 -15.46 20.49 -8.79
C LYS A 276 -15.00 21.56 -9.80
N ASP A 277 -13.94 22.28 -9.47
CA ASP A 277 -13.43 23.40 -10.27
C ASP A 277 -12.31 22.97 -11.25
N ASP A 278 -12.04 21.66 -11.37
CA ASP A 278 -11.02 21.10 -12.27
C ASP A 278 -11.60 20.41 -13.54
N ASP A 279 -12.82 20.79 -13.97
CA ASP A 279 -13.42 20.37 -15.27
C ASP A 279 -13.16 21.39 -16.40
#